data_89dc6b5af0eec7cf6d25ad27f72ad589
#
_entry.id   89dc6b5af0eec7cf6d25ad27f72ad589
#
_cell.length_a   1.000
_cell.length_b   1.000
_cell.length_c   1.000
_cell.angle_alpha   90.00
_cell.angle_beta   90.00
_cell.angle_gamma   90.00
#
_symmetry.space_group_name_H-M   'P 1'
#
loop_
_entity.id
_entity.type
_entity.pdbx_description
1 polymer ?
#
loop_
_entity_poly.entity_id
_entity_poly.type
_entity_poly.pdbx_seq_one_letter_code
_entity_poly.pdbx_strand_id
1 'polypeptide(L)'
;MYNKKMLTKFWNNLTTQEIAKLSRNTIIIAPFSAIEQHGSHLPVNTDKIILDELIKKFCEENKKSKEFIVLPNLSIGSSSEHNHFQGTLSVDSLNYINFCLNYLESIFSKKFKKFIFLNSHGGQISHLDIIAKELKKKYKSSKIIKANYFLFEGYNKIVSQNELLHGYHGGEFETSLMMYLANELVKKDKIRKHKLSPDYKNKKLIGFEKNIKLQWSTEDINKLGIIGNPINANSQKGKKLTKIVTSTLTKIIKELKLL
;
A
#
# COMPACT_ATOMS: atom_id res chain seq x y z
N MET A 1 -9.21 23.62 -2.44
CA MET A 1 -10.50 23.10 -2.99
C MET A 1 -10.21 22.00 -4.00
N TYR A 2 -10.83 20.82 -3.87
CA TYR A 2 -10.71 19.75 -4.88
C TYR A 2 -11.41 20.16 -6.18
N ASN A 3 -10.74 19.92 -7.31
CA ASN A 3 -11.35 20.13 -8.62
C ASN A 3 -12.53 19.13 -8.79
N LYS A 4 -13.72 19.61 -9.15
CA LYS A 4 -14.93 18.79 -9.34
C LYS A 4 -14.70 17.53 -10.19
N LYS A 5 -13.83 17.61 -11.22
CA LYS A 5 -13.45 16.47 -12.07
C LYS A 5 -12.61 15.41 -11.34
N MET A 6 -11.87 15.79 -10.29
CA MET A 6 -11.12 14.85 -9.47
C MET A 6 -12.05 14.11 -8.50
N LEU A 7 -13.02 14.81 -7.92
CA LEU A 7 -14.00 14.21 -6.99
C LEU A 7 -14.77 13.06 -7.62
N THR A 8 -15.06 13.12 -8.91
CA THR A 8 -15.76 12.04 -9.66
C THR A 8 -14.88 10.79 -9.88
N LYS A 9 -13.63 10.77 -9.43
CA LYS A 9 -12.77 9.57 -9.44
C LYS A 9 -13.01 8.65 -8.26
N PHE A 10 -13.64 9.12 -7.22
CA PHE A 10 -13.85 8.35 -5.98
C PHE A 10 -15.28 7.83 -5.93
N TRP A 11 -15.41 6.51 -5.74
CA TRP A 11 -16.68 5.80 -5.66
C TRP A 11 -17.67 6.41 -4.67
N ASN A 12 -17.19 6.76 -3.49
CA ASN A 12 -17.98 7.33 -2.41
C ASN A 12 -18.50 8.76 -2.66
N ASN A 13 -18.03 9.40 -3.75
CA ASN A 13 -18.52 10.70 -4.18
C ASN A 13 -19.52 10.61 -5.34
N LEU A 14 -19.84 9.39 -5.78
CA LEU A 14 -20.78 9.15 -6.86
C LEU A 14 -22.16 8.71 -6.31
N THR A 15 -23.20 9.19 -6.95
CA THR A 15 -24.56 8.71 -6.73
C THR A 15 -24.78 7.33 -7.36
N THR A 16 -25.79 6.60 -6.90
CA THR A 16 -26.17 5.31 -7.50
C THR A 16 -26.40 5.42 -9.01
N GLN A 17 -27.01 6.51 -9.48
CA GLN A 17 -27.26 6.73 -10.90
C GLN A 17 -25.97 6.95 -11.69
N GLU A 18 -24.97 7.65 -11.12
CA GLU A 18 -23.67 7.85 -11.75
C GLU A 18 -22.88 6.54 -11.84
N ILE A 19 -22.90 5.72 -10.76
CA ILE A 19 -22.31 4.40 -10.76
C ILE A 19 -22.96 3.49 -11.81
N ALA A 20 -24.28 3.53 -11.94
CA ALA A 20 -25.00 2.76 -12.95
C ALA A 20 -24.60 3.12 -14.40
N LYS A 21 -24.19 4.37 -14.66
CA LYS A 21 -23.72 4.85 -15.96
C LYS A 21 -22.25 4.53 -16.27
N LEU A 22 -21.46 4.05 -15.29
CA LEU A 22 -20.06 3.66 -15.54
C LEU A 22 -19.99 2.54 -16.58
N SER A 23 -18.97 2.58 -17.44
CA SER A 23 -18.73 1.51 -18.40
C SER A 23 -18.39 0.19 -17.71
N ARG A 24 -18.76 -0.95 -18.29
CA ARG A 24 -18.30 -2.26 -17.86
C ARG A 24 -16.78 -2.43 -17.94
N ASN A 25 -16.11 -1.62 -18.77
CA ASN A 25 -14.67 -1.59 -18.96
C ASN A 25 -13.96 -0.64 -17.97
N THR A 26 -14.72 0.04 -17.10
CA THR A 26 -14.12 0.87 -16.04
C THR A 26 -13.26 0.00 -15.13
N ILE A 27 -12.02 0.42 -14.92
CA ILE A 27 -11.08 -0.23 -14.02
C ILE A 27 -11.40 0.20 -12.59
N ILE A 28 -11.58 -0.75 -11.70
CA ILE A 28 -11.82 -0.49 -10.27
C ILE A 28 -10.50 -0.62 -9.53
N ILE A 29 -10.06 0.48 -8.92
CA ILE A 29 -8.90 0.49 -8.02
C ILE A 29 -9.44 0.31 -6.60
N ALA A 30 -9.03 -0.77 -5.94
CA ALA A 30 -9.34 -1.07 -4.55
C ALA A 30 -8.08 -0.85 -3.70
N PRO A 31 -8.01 0.24 -2.91
CA PRO A 31 -6.88 0.53 -2.03
C PRO A 31 -6.96 -0.29 -0.75
N PHE A 32 -5.79 -0.78 -0.30
CA PHE A 32 -5.60 -1.52 0.94
C PHE A 32 -4.42 -0.95 1.72
N SER A 33 -4.63 -0.54 2.95
CA SER A 33 -3.62 0.00 3.85
C SER A 33 -3.77 -0.57 5.26
N ALA A 34 -2.98 -0.07 6.21
CA ALA A 34 -3.06 -0.47 7.60
C ALA A 34 -3.00 0.74 8.54
N ILE A 35 -3.40 0.52 9.78
CA ILE A 35 -3.17 1.40 10.93
C ILE A 35 -2.29 0.61 11.89
N GLU A 36 -1.00 0.90 11.89
CA GLU A 36 -0.01 0.13 12.63
C GLU A 36 1.14 1.01 13.12
N GLN A 37 1.84 0.56 14.14
CA GLN A 37 3.00 1.26 14.66
C GLN A 37 4.04 1.53 13.55
N HIS A 38 4.67 2.71 13.57
CA HIS A 38 5.77 3.11 12.67
C HIS A 38 6.89 3.79 13.47
N GLY A 39 7.22 3.22 14.63
CA GLY A 39 8.23 3.76 15.55
C GLY A 39 7.83 5.08 16.18
N SER A 40 8.84 5.84 16.61
CA SER A 40 8.63 7.09 17.34
C SER A 40 8.52 8.33 16.44
N HIS A 41 8.85 8.22 15.15
CA HIS A 41 8.99 9.36 14.24
C HIS A 41 7.85 9.47 13.21
N LEU A 42 7.10 8.40 12.95
CA LEU A 42 5.95 8.39 12.05
C LEU A 42 4.66 8.04 12.81
N PRO A 43 3.50 8.56 12.37
CA PRO A 43 2.22 8.21 12.98
C PRO A 43 1.79 6.78 12.63
N VAL A 44 0.94 6.18 13.44
CA VAL A 44 0.35 4.84 13.17
C VAL A 44 -0.49 4.80 11.89
N ASN A 45 -0.86 5.94 11.35
CA ASN A 45 -1.64 6.11 10.11
C ASN A 45 -0.76 6.23 8.85
N THR A 46 0.51 5.89 8.93
CA THR A 46 1.49 6.12 7.84
C THR A 46 1.08 5.46 6.54
N ASP A 47 0.76 4.17 6.53
CA ASP A 47 0.36 3.44 5.32
C ASP A 47 -0.84 4.04 4.63
N LYS A 48 -1.86 4.41 5.44
CA LYS A 48 -3.07 5.03 4.92
C LYS A 48 -2.80 6.41 4.34
N ILE A 49 -2.03 7.25 5.04
CA ILE A 49 -1.69 8.61 4.57
C ILE A 49 -0.93 8.52 3.25
N ILE A 50 0.09 7.68 3.19
CA ILE A 50 0.89 7.51 1.97
C ILE A 50 -0.02 7.07 0.81
N LEU A 51 -0.84 6.04 1.01
CA LEU A 51 -1.69 5.50 -0.04
C LEU A 51 -2.73 6.52 -0.52
N ASP A 52 -3.41 7.19 0.41
CA ASP A 52 -4.43 8.21 0.10
C ASP A 52 -3.85 9.38 -0.69
N GLU A 53 -2.67 9.89 -0.29
CA GLU A 53 -2.03 11.02 -0.97
C GLU A 53 -1.41 10.60 -2.33
N LEU A 54 -0.88 9.38 -2.46
CA LEU A 54 -0.45 8.83 -3.74
C LEU A 54 -1.61 8.71 -4.73
N ILE A 55 -2.75 8.17 -4.28
CA ILE A 55 -3.98 8.05 -5.08
C ILE A 55 -4.50 9.43 -5.47
N LYS A 56 -4.52 10.37 -4.54
CA LYS A 56 -4.94 11.74 -4.81
C LYS A 56 -4.11 12.38 -5.91
N LYS A 57 -2.78 12.32 -5.81
CA LYS A 57 -1.86 12.84 -6.84
C LYS A 57 -2.03 12.13 -8.18
N PHE A 58 -2.19 10.81 -8.17
CA PHE A 58 -2.49 10.03 -9.36
C PHE A 58 -3.82 10.48 -10.01
N CYS A 59 -4.87 10.70 -9.23
CA CYS A 59 -6.15 11.19 -9.72
C CYS A 59 -6.07 12.62 -10.27
N GLU A 60 -5.27 13.50 -9.65
CA GLU A 60 -5.01 14.86 -10.14
C GLU A 60 -4.31 14.85 -11.49
N GLU A 61 -3.26 14.04 -11.65
CA GLU A 61 -2.54 13.87 -12.91
C GLU A 61 -3.43 13.28 -14.01
N ASN A 62 -4.41 12.43 -13.66
CA ASN A 62 -5.31 11.74 -14.56
C ASN A 62 -6.77 12.23 -14.51
N LYS A 63 -7.01 13.50 -14.10
CA LYS A 63 -8.37 14.06 -13.88
C LYS A 63 -9.29 14.01 -15.10
N LYS A 64 -8.74 14.00 -16.33
CA LYS A 64 -9.52 13.92 -17.58
C LYS A 64 -9.85 12.47 -17.99
N SER A 65 -9.17 11.47 -17.47
CA SER A 65 -9.41 10.07 -17.79
C SER A 65 -10.78 9.63 -17.25
N LYS A 66 -11.51 8.81 -17.99
CA LYS A 66 -12.75 8.14 -17.54
C LYS A 66 -12.56 6.63 -17.37
N GLU A 67 -11.32 6.18 -17.30
CA GLU A 67 -10.95 4.76 -17.39
C GLU A 67 -11.01 4.03 -16.07
N PHE A 68 -10.95 4.74 -14.95
CA PHE A 68 -10.90 4.15 -13.62
C PHE A 68 -11.75 4.88 -12.59
N ILE A 69 -12.11 4.15 -11.55
CA ILE A 69 -12.75 4.64 -10.31
C ILE A 69 -12.00 4.02 -9.12
N VAL A 70 -11.84 4.79 -8.06
CA VAL A 70 -11.17 4.38 -6.83
C VAL A 70 -12.22 4.09 -5.74
N LEU A 71 -12.19 2.89 -5.17
CA LEU A 71 -13.00 2.52 -4.00
C LEU A 71 -12.50 3.21 -2.72
N PRO A 72 -13.30 3.28 -1.66
CA PRO A 72 -12.82 3.67 -0.34
C PRO A 72 -11.63 2.82 0.09
N ASN A 73 -10.62 3.46 0.69
CA ASN A 73 -9.45 2.76 1.22
C ASN A 73 -9.85 1.90 2.43
N LEU A 74 -9.57 0.60 2.38
CA LEU A 74 -9.66 -0.28 3.52
C LEU A 74 -8.40 -0.07 4.38
N SER A 75 -8.56 0.72 5.44
CA SER A 75 -7.44 1.17 6.26
C SER A 75 -7.20 0.35 7.53
N ILE A 76 -8.11 -0.54 7.89
CA ILE A 76 -7.86 -1.52 8.95
C ILE A 76 -7.47 -2.83 8.26
N GLY A 77 -6.19 -3.15 8.35
CA GLY A 77 -5.59 -4.33 7.72
C GLY A 77 -5.38 -5.50 8.67
N SER A 78 -4.61 -6.47 8.22
CA SER A 78 -4.05 -7.53 9.06
C SER A 78 -2.57 -7.23 9.28
N SER A 79 -2.24 -6.75 10.47
CA SER A 79 -0.91 -6.29 10.93
C SER A 79 -0.50 -7.04 12.18
N SER A 80 -0.67 -8.37 12.17
CA SER A 80 -0.41 -9.23 13.34
C SER A 80 1.04 -9.17 13.82
N GLU A 81 1.99 -8.90 12.93
CA GLU A 81 3.40 -8.71 13.21
C GLU A 81 3.70 -7.45 14.05
N HIS A 82 2.73 -6.56 14.18
CA HIS A 82 2.83 -5.32 14.97
C HIS A 82 1.94 -5.32 16.23
N ASN A 83 1.25 -6.41 16.55
CA ASN A 83 0.26 -6.46 17.64
C ASN A 83 0.83 -6.15 19.04
N HIS A 84 2.12 -6.33 19.26
CA HIS A 84 2.79 -6.02 20.52
C HIS A 84 3.01 -4.51 20.74
N PHE A 85 2.82 -3.70 19.71
CA PHE A 85 3.00 -2.25 19.80
C PHE A 85 1.68 -1.51 20.00
N GLN A 86 1.71 -0.49 20.84
CA GLN A 86 0.54 0.39 21.05
C GLN A 86 0.14 1.12 19.78
N GLY A 87 -1.17 1.26 19.57
CA GLY A 87 -1.74 2.01 18.46
C GLY A 87 -1.98 1.20 17.19
N THR A 88 -1.51 -0.03 17.10
CA THR A 88 -1.83 -0.94 15.98
C THR A 88 -3.28 -1.40 16.09
N LEU A 89 -4.02 -1.28 14.98
CA LEU A 89 -5.39 -1.78 14.82
C LEU A 89 -5.38 -2.88 13.77
N SER A 90 -5.43 -4.12 14.19
CA SER A 90 -5.30 -5.28 13.32
C SER A 90 -6.50 -6.21 13.39
N VAL A 91 -6.91 -6.73 12.26
CA VAL A 91 -7.89 -7.81 12.15
C VAL A 91 -7.15 -9.14 12.00
N ASP A 92 -7.66 -10.18 12.63
CA ASP A 92 -7.17 -11.55 12.44
C ASP A 92 -7.17 -11.93 10.95
N SER A 93 -6.15 -12.70 10.53
CA SER A 93 -5.91 -13.03 9.13
C SER A 93 -7.11 -13.66 8.43
N LEU A 94 -7.79 -14.63 9.04
CA LEU A 94 -8.94 -15.31 8.44
C LEU A 94 -10.15 -14.37 8.37
N ASN A 95 -10.39 -13.60 9.42
CA ASN A 95 -11.47 -12.62 9.45
C ASN A 95 -11.23 -11.50 8.42
N TYR A 96 -9.98 -11.06 8.25
CA TYR A 96 -9.61 -10.07 7.24
C TYR A 96 -9.86 -10.58 5.82
N ILE A 97 -9.42 -11.81 5.51
CA ILE A 97 -9.68 -12.43 4.20
C ILE A 97 -11.18 -12.54 3.94
N ASN A 98 -11.95 -13.05 4.89
CA ASN A 98 -13.40 -13.20 4.75
C ASN A 98 -14.11 -11.84 4.57
N PHE A 99 -13.73 -10.85 5.35
CA PHE A 99 -14.26 -9.48 5.22
C PHE A 99 -13.97 -8.91 3.83
N CYS A 100 -12.72 -9.00 3.37
CA CYS A 100 -12.33 -8.50 2.05
C CYS A 100 -13.02 -9.23 0.90
N LEU A 101 -13.20 -10.56 0.99
CA LEU A 101 -13.96 -11.32 0.01
C LEU A 101 -15.41 -10.81 -0.07
N ASN A 102 -16.10 -10.71 1.06
CA ASN A 102 -17.49 -10.22 1.11
C ASN A 102 -17.62 -8.79 0.57
N TYR A 103 -16.70 -7.90 0.98
CA TYR A 103 -16.66 -6.52 0.50
C TYR A 103 -16.48 -6.46 -1.02
N LEU A 104 -15.47 -7.15 -1.55
CA LEU A 104 -15.14 -7.11 -2.98
C LEU A 104 -16.20 -7.82 -3.82
N GLU A 105 -16.82 -8.90 -3.34
CA GLU A 105 -17.92 -9.57 -4.05
C GLU A 105 -19.08 -8.64 -4.34
N SER A 106 -19.35 -7.67 -3.46
CA SER A 106 -20.38 -6.66 -3.73
C SER A 106 -20.12 -5.84 -5.00
N ILE A 107 -18.86 -5.74 -5.44
CA ILE A 107 -18.44 -5.04 -6.65
C ILE A 107 -18.23 -6.00 -7.81
N PHE A 108 -17.59 -7.17 -7.57
CA PHE A 108 -17.34 -8.20 -8.59
C PHE A 108 -18.63 -8.80 -9.15
N SER A 109 -19.68 -8.90 -8.35
CA SER A 109 -21.02 -9.33 -8.78
C SER A 109 -21.69 -8.36 -9.74
N LYS A 110 -21.18 -7.13 -9.87
CA LYS A 110 -21.68 -6.13 -10.83
C LYS A 110 -21.04 -6.32 -12.20
N LYS A 111 -21.18 -5.36 -13.06
CA LYS A 111 -20.74 -5.41 -14.46
C LYS A 111 -19.23 -5.29 -14.68
N PHE A 112 -18.46 -4.88 -13.67
CA PHE A 112 -17.04 -4.59 -13.80
C PHE A 112 -16.18 -5.86 -13.95
N LYS A 113 -15.11 -5.76 -14.73
CA LYS A 113 -14.26 -6.91 -15.08
C LYS A 113 -12.76 -6.68 -14.82
N LYS A 114 -12.35 -5.45 -14.54
CA LYS A 114 -10.95 -5.05 -14.40
C LYS A 114 -10.71 -4.42 -13.05
N PHE A 115 -9.77 -4.99 -12.27
CA PHE A 115 -9.53 -4.61 -10.88
C PHE A 115 -8.03 -4.44 -10.62
N ILE A 116 -7.67 -3.43 -9.83
CA ILE A 116 -6.34 -3.22 -9.27
C ILE A 116 -6.47 -3.22 -7.75
N PHE A 117 -5.87 -4.20 -7.08
CA PHE A 117 -5.68 -4.21 -5.65
C PHE A 117 -4.39 -3.44 -5.36
N LEU A 118 -4.51 -2.20 -4.94
CA LEU A 118 -3.39 -1.31 -4.66
C LEU A 118 -3.08 -1.33 -3.17
N ASN A 119 -1.93 -1.89 -2.82
CA ASN A 119 -1.55 -2.19 -1.45
C ASN A 119 -0.39 -1.31 -0.96
N SER A 120 -0.50 -0.81 0.27
CA SER A 120 0.56 -0.07 0.96
C SER A 120 1.15 -0.79 2.18
N HIS A 121 0.61 -1.94 2.59
CA HIS A 121 1.06 -2.67 3.76
C HIS A 121 1.68 -4.02 3.41
N GLY A 122 2.95 -4.25 3.84
CA GLY A 122 3.69 -5.47 3.53
C GLY A 122 3.08 -6.74 4.12
N GLY A 123 2.58 -6.69 5.35
CA GLY A 123 2.03 -7.82 6.08
C GLY A 123 0.79 -8.47 5.44
N GLN A 124 0.06 -7.73 4.60
CA GLN A 124 -1.15 -8.27 3.96
C GLN A 124 -0.98 -8.76 2.51
N ILE A 125 0.26 -8.82 1.97
CA ILE A 125 0.51 -9.31 0.61
C ILE A 125 -0.07 -10.71 0.40
N SER A 126 0.22 -11.66 1.31
CA SER A 126 -0.27 -13.03 1.23
C SER A 126 -1.80 -13.13 1.33
N HIS A 127 -2.42 -12.27 2.12
CA HIS A 127 -3.88 -12.20 2.24
C HIS A 127 -4.51 -11.78 0.89
N LEU A 128 -3.96 -10.72 0.27
CA LEU A 128 -4.43 -10.25 -1.04
C LEU A 128 -4.19 -11.27 -2.15
N ASP A 129 -3.15 -12.12 -2.03
CA ASP A 129 -2.94 -13.25 -2.94
C ASP A 129 -4.05 -14.29 -2.86
N ILE A 130 -4.46 -14.66 -1.64
CA ILE A 130 -5.56 -15.59 -1.41
C ILE A 130 -6.87 -14.99 -1.92
N ILE A 131 -7.17 -13.74 -1.53
CA ILE A 131 -8.38 -13.02 -1.93
C ILE A 131 -8.49 -12.95 -3.47
N ALA A 132 -7.39 -12.58 -4.15
CA ALA A 132 -7.38 -12.49 -5.60
C ALA A 132 -7.61 -13.85 -6.29
N LYS A 133 -7.04 -14.93 -5.73
CA LYS A 133 -7.25 -16.31 -6.24
C LYS A 133 -8.69 -16.75 -6.09
N GLU A 134 -9.31 -16.57 -4.92
CA GLU A 134 -10.70 -16.95 -4.67
C GLU A 134 -11.68 -16.15 -5.54
N LEU A 135 -11.48 -14.82 -5.66
CA LEU A 135 -12.29 -14.00 -6.55
C LEU A 135 -12.12 -14.40 -8.03
N LYS A 136 -10.89 -14.70 -8.46
CA LYS A 136 -10.63 -15.15 -9.83
C LYS A 136 -11.27 -16.50 -10.14
N LYS A 137 -11.27 -17.43 -9.18
CA LYS A 137 -11.95 -18.73 -9.29
C LYS A 137 -13.45 -18.54 -9.48
N LYS A 138 -14.09 -17.68 -8.71
CA LYS A 138 -15.52 -17.38 -8.77
C LYS A 138 -15.89 -16.54 -10.00
N TYR A 139 -15.10 -15.50 -10.31
CA TYR A 139 -15.33 -14.55 -11.40
C TYR A 139 -14.31 -14.72 -12.52
N LYS A 140 -14.39 -15.85 -13.26
CA LYS A 140 -13.40 -16.31 -14.25
C LYS A 140 -13.01 -15.27 -15.30
N SER A 141 -13.94 -14.42 -15.75
CA SER A 141 -13.71 -13.37 -16.75
C SER A 141 -13.03 -12.13 -16.20
N SER A 142 -12.87 -11.98 -14.87
CA SER A 142 -12.22 -10.82 -14.27
C SER A 142 -10.72 -10.79 -14.52
N LYS A 143 -10.16 -9.59 -14.63
CA LYS A 143 -8.73 -9.30 -14.66
C LYS A 143 -8.37 -8.62 -13.34
N ILE A 144 -7.54 -9.24 -12.54
CA ILE A 144 -7.16 -8.76 -11.21
C ILE A 144 -5.65 -8.53 -11.19
N ILE A 145 -5.23 -7.30 -10.99
CA ILE A 145 -3.84 -6.89 -10.78
C ILE A 145 -3.63 -6.68 -9.28
N LYS A 146 -2.57 -7.24 -8.72
CA LYS A 146 -2.10 -6.94 -7.36
C LYS A 146 -0.90 -6.00 -7.49
N ALA A 147 -1.00 -4.81 -6.96
CA ALA A 147 -0.01 -3.76 -7.08
C ALA A 147 0.44 -3.33 -5.67
N ASN A 148 1.56 -3.87 -5.21
CA ASN A 148 2.23 -3.41 -4.00
C ASN A 148 3.14 -2.24 -4.42
N TYR A 149 2.74 -1.00 -4.13
CA TYR A 149 3.44 0.16 -4.68
C TYR A 149 4.92 0.21 -4.29
N PHE A 150 5.26 -0.29 -3.10
CA PHE A 150 6.62 -0.32 -2.57
C PHE A 150 7.55 -1.34 -3.29
N LEU A 151 7.00 -2.18 -4.17
CA LEU A 151 7.74 -3.11 -5.03
C LEU A 151 7.87 -2.63 -6.48
N PHE A 152 7.47 -1.41 -6.81
CA PHE A 152 7.61 -0.90 -8.17
C PHE A 152 9.08 -0.66 -8.53
N GLU A 153 9.41 -0.80 -9.81
CA GLU A 153 10.76 -0.60 -10.31
C GLU A 153 11.20 0.87 -10.30
N GLY A 154 12.52 1.10 -10.27
CA GLY A 154 13.12 2.42 -10.40
C GLY A 154 13.50 3.09 -9.07
N TYR A 155 13.18 2.50 -7.94
CA TYR A 155 13.52 3.04 -6.62
C TYR A 155 15.01 3.02 -6.31
N ASN A 156 15.77 2.12 -6.93
CA ASN A 156 17.24 1.97 -6.79
C ASN A 156 18.04 3.23 -7.18
N LYS A 157 17.42 4.15 -7.92
CA LYS A 157 18.02 5.45 -8.26
C LYS A 157 17.78 6.54 -7.21
N ILE A 158 16.97 6.25 -6.18
CA ILE A 158 16.49 7.23 -5.21
C ILE A 158 16.86 6.83 -3.78
N VAL A 159 16.67 5.57 -3.45
CA VAL A 159 16.89 4.97 -2.13
C VAL A 159 18.12 4.06 -2.19
N SER A 160 18.83 3.95 -1.08
CA SER A 160 20.02 3.10 -1.01
C SER A 160 19.69 1.63 -1.26
N GLN A 161 20.63 0.90 -1.86
CA GLN A 161 20.49 -0.54 -2.07
C GLN A 161 20.24 -1.28 -0.74
N ASN A 162 20.91 -0.88 0.31
CA ASN A 162 20.71 -1.46 1.64
C ASN A 162 19.28 -1.29 2.15
N GLU A 163 18.68 -0.11 1.93
CA GLU A 163 17.28 0.13 2.33
C GLU A 163 16.30 -0.68 1.49
N LEU A 164 16.56 -0.83 0.18
CA LEU A 164 15.70 -1.64 -0.69
C LEU A 164 15.72 -3.12 -0.34
N LEU A 165 16.85 -3.61 0.18
CA LEU A 165 16.99 -5.02 0.57
C LEU A 165 16.52 -5.29 2.01
N HIS A 166 16.66 -4.34 2.92
CA HIS A 166 16.53 -4.54 4.36
C HIS A 166 15.59 -3.54 5.05
N GLY A 167 15.05 -2.56 4.31
CA GLY A 167 14.14 -1.54 4.83
C GLY A 167 12.69 -1.94 4.62
N TYR A 168 12.12 -2.70 5.55
CA TYR A 168 10.77 -3.23 5.43
C TYR A 168 9.71 -2.37 6.10
N HIS A 169 10.10 -1.50 7.07
CA HIS A 169 9.12 -0.79 7.88
C HIS A 169 9.70 0.46 8.55
N GLY A 170 9.08 1.61 8.34
CA GLY A 170 9.45 2.89 8.95
C GLY A 170 10.84 3.41 8.57
N GLY A 171 11.43 2.92 7.49
CA GLY A 171 12.77 3.26 7.04
C GLY A 171 12.84 4.52 6.16
N GLU A 172 13.90 4.63 5.36
CA GLU A 172 14.17 5.77 4.48
C GLU A 172 13.05 5.98 3.45
N PHE A 173 12.51 4.88 2.93
CA PHE A 173 11.49 4.90 1.88
C PHE A 173 10.21 5.58 2.36
N GLU A 174 9.59 5.05 3.41
CA GLU A 174 8.32 5.56 3.94
C GLU A 174 8.48 6.92 4.60
N THR A 175 9.58 7.11 5.35
CA THR A 175 9.88 8.40 5.98
C THR A 175 10.05 9.50 4.92
N SER A 176 10.69 9.21 3.78
CA SER A 176 10.80 10.16 2.68
C SER A 176 9.45 10.49 2.05
N LEU A 177 8.59 9.49 1.83
CA LEU A 177 7.22 9.71 1.35
C LEU A 177 6.44 10.58 2.32
N MET A 178 6.45 10.28 3.62
CA MET A 178 5.77 11.07 4.64
C MET A 178 6.30 12.50 4.72
N MET A 179 7.62 12.71 4.62
CA MET A 179 8.20 14.07 4.56
C MET A 179 7.73 14.89 3.35
N TYR A 180 7.33 14.25 2.27
CA TYR A 180 6.80 14.93 1.09
C TYR A 180 5.27 15.08 1.13
N LEU A 181 4.55 14.09 1.62
CA LEU A 181 3.10 14.00 1.53
C LEU A 181 2.38 14.59 2.76
N ALA A 182 3.01 14.49 3.95
CA ALA A 182 2.45 14.91 5.24
C ALA A 182 3.57 15.27 6.24
N ASN A 183 4.42 16.21 5.85
CA ASN A 183 5.64 16.58 6.60
C ASN A 183 5.37 17.01 8.05
N GLU A 184 4.22 17.60 8.31
CA GLU A 184 3.78 18.07 9.63
C GLU A 184 3.57 16.95 10.63
N LEU A 185 3.34 15.71 10.14
CA LEU A 185 3.16 14.52 10.98
C LEU A 185 4.46 13.79 11.29
N VAL A 186 5.57 14.16 10.64
CA VAL A 186 6.88 13.52 10.86
C VAL A 186 7.60 14.19 12.01
N LYS A 187 7.87 13.44 13.09
CA LYS A 187 8.65 13.92 14.25
C LYS A 187 10.14 13.80 13.95
N LYS A 188 10.70 14.82 13.31
CA LYS A 188 12.09 14.82 12.81
C LYS A 188 13.12 14.66 13.93
N ASP A 189 12.84 15.19 15.12
CA ASP A 189 13.66 15.06 16.33
C ASP A 189 13.74 13.63 16.86
N LYS A 190 12.84 12.74 16.40
CA LYS A 190 12.79 11.31 16.76
C LYS A 190 13.42 10.38 15.72
N ILE A 191 13.88 10.93 14.59
CA ILE A 191 14.56 10.10 13.56
C ILE A 191 15.91 9.61 14.10
N ARG A 192 16.12 8.31 14.10
CA ARG A 192 17.35 7.67 14.61
C ARG A 192 17.74 6.48 13.73
N LYS A 193 19.02 6.12 13.80
CA LYS A 193 19.50 4.87 13.21
C LYS A 193 19.04 3.68 14.06
N HIS A 194 18.41 2.72 13.42
CA HIS A 194 17.94 1.50 14.05
C HIS A 194 18.89 0.33 13.76
N LYS A 195 19.11 -0.51 14.78
CA LYS A 195 19.91 -1.73 14.65
C LYS A 195 18.96 -2.93 14.74
N LEU A 196 19.10 -3.84 13.80
CA LEU A 196 18.39 -5.13 13.86
C LEU A 196 18.93 -6.00 14.98
N SER A 197 18.09 -6.85 15.55
CA SER A 197 18.50 -7.85 16.53
C SER A 197 19.62 -8.74 15.97
N PRO A 198 20.63 -9.09 16.80
CA PRO A 198 21.71 -9.98 16.40
C PRO A 198 21.23 -11.35 15.89
N ASP A 199 20.12 -11.85 16.44
CA ASP A 199 19.55 -13.15 16.06
C ASP A 199 19.12 -13.23 14.59
N TYR A 200 18.81 -12.10 13.98
CA TYR A 200 18.41 -11.98 12.58
C TYR A 200 19.57 -11.60 11.65
N LYS A 201 20.74 -11.25 12.23
CA LYS A 201 21.97 -10.99 11.46
C LYS A 201 22.73 -12.28 11.22
N ASN A 202 23.51 -12.29 10.12
CA ASN A 202 24.53 -13.29 9.83
C ASN A 202 24.04 -14.75 9.68
N LYS A 203 22.75 -15.01 9.54
CA LYS A 203 22.27 -16.35 9.16
C LYS A 203 22.44 -16.54 7.65
N LYS A 204 23.11 -17.63 7.23
CA LYS A 204 23.41 -17.86 5.80
C LYS A 204 22.19 -18.30 5.01
N LEU A 205 21.35 -19.17 5.54
CA LEU A 205 20.25 -19.82 4.83
C LEU A 205 18.89 -19.28 5.23
N ILE A 206 18.60 -19.15 6.52
CA ILE A 206 17.30 -18.77 7.05
C ILE A 206 17.26 -17.31 7.47
N GLY A 207 16.10 -16.66 7.35
CA GLY A 207 15.88 -15.28 7.79
C GLY A 207 14.55 -14.76 7.31
N PHE A 208 14.12 -13.61 7.81
CA PHE A 208 12.85 -12.99 7.38
C PHE A 208 12.93 -12.48 5.93
N GLU A 209 14.12 -12.10 5.47
CA GLU A 209 14.41 -11.60 4.12
C GLU A 209 14.95 -12.67 3.16
N LYS A 210 15.14 -13.91 3.64
CA LYS A 210 15.71 -15.02 2.84
C LYS A 210 14.62 -15.80 2.10
N ASN A 211 15.03 -16.65 1.16
CA ASN A 211 14.11 -17.58 0.49
C ASN A 211 13.55 -18.63 1.46
N ILE A 212 14.37 -19.05 2.45
CA ILE A 212 13.94 -19.89 3.58
C ILE A 212 13.56 -18.92 4.70
N LYS A 213 12.27 -18.58 4.80
CA LYS A 213 11.76 -17.55 5.69
C LYS A 213 11.58 -18.07 7.11
N LEU A 214 12.14 -17.33 8.06
CA LEU A 214 11.77 -17.43 9.48
C LEU A 214 10.55 -16.53 9.70
N GLN A 215 9.49 -17.07 10.28
CA GLN A 215 8.34 -16.26 10.70
C GLN A 215 8.75 -15.38 11.89
N TRP A 216 8.28 -14.15 11.92
CA TRP A 216 8.71 -13.11 12.85
C TRP A 216 7.58 -12.18 13.27
N SER A 217 7.74 -11.56 14.42
CA SER A 217 7.07 -10.32 14.79
C SER A 217 8.06 -9.16 14.73
N THR A 218 7.58 -7.94 14.60
CA THR A 218 8.45 -6.76 14.45
C THR A 218 9.36 -6.57 15.68
N GLU A 219 8.87 -6.88 16.88
CA GLU A 219 9.65 -6.79 18.10
C GLU A 219 10.82 -7.79 18.18
N ASP A 220 10.70 -8.95 17.50
CA ASP A 220 11.80 -9.93 17.39
C ASP A 220 12.98 -9.32 16.64
N ILE A 221 12.68 -8.53 15.61
CA ILE A 221 13.69 -7.91 14.74
C ILE A 221 14.20 -6.60 15.34
N ASN A 222 13.29 -5.77 15.85
CA ASN A 222 13.62 -4.49 16.47
C ASN A 222 12.56 -4.08 17.50
N LYS A 223 12.98 -3.99 18.76
CA LYS A 223 12.12 -3.60 19.90
C LYS A 223 11.54 -2.19 19.80
N LEU A 224 12.08 -1.33 18.94
CA LEU A 224 11.57 0.01 18.66
C LEU A 224 10.62 0.06 17.46
N GLY A 225 10.33 -1.09 16.87
CA GLY A 225 9.32 -1.23 15.81
C GLY A 225 9.79 -0.86 14.41
N ILE A 226 11.04 -0.48 14.18
CA ILE A 226 11.53 -0.03 12.87
C ILE A 226 12.45 -1.08 12.24
N ILE A 227 12.17 -1.42 10.97
CA ILE A 227 13.01 -2.31 10.16
C ILE A 227 13.47 -1.54 8.93
N GLY A 228 14.51 -0.71 9.11
CA GLY A 228 15.05 0.20 8.09
C GLY A 228 15.89 1.31 8.72
N ASN A 229 16.33 2.27 7.90
CA ASN A 229 17.15 3.38 8.38
C ASN A 229 16.62 4.74 7.88
N PRO A 230 15.81 5.46 8.66
CA PRO A 230 15.18 6.71 8.25
C PRO A 230 16.13 7.93 8.20
N ILE A 231 17.41 7.81 8.61
CA ILE A 231 18.34 8.96 8.71
C ILE A 231 18.53 9.69 7.39
N ASN A 232 18.56 8.97 6.27
CA ASN A 232 18.77 9.54 4.94
C ASN A 232 17.49 9.99 4.25
N ALA A 233 16.36 9.90 4.94
CA ALA A 233 15.05 10.30 4.41
C ALA A 233 14.98 11.81 4.18
N ASN A 234 14.38 12.22 3.09
CA ASN A 234 14.09 13.63 2.81
C ASN A 234 12.92 13.78 1.82
N SER A 235 12.33 15.00 1.82
CA SER A 235 11.15 15.31 1.00
C SER A 235 11.44 15.25 -0.51
N GLN A 236 12.67 15.49 -0.97
CA GLN A 236 13.00 15.40 -2.40
C GLN A 236 12.97 13.95 -2.88
N LYS A 237 13.46 13.00 -2.07
CA LYS A 237 13.30 11.56 -2.34
C LYS A 237 11.82 11.18 -2.37
N GLY A 238 11.04 11.62 -1.38
CA GLY A 238 9.59 11.39 -1.34
C GLY A 238 8.87 11.88 -2.60
N LYS A 239 9.23 13.08 -3.10
CA LYS A 239 8.70 13.61 -4.37
C LYS A 239 9.03 12.71 -5.57
N LYS A 240 10.28 12.22 -5.67
CA LYS A 240 10.70 11.33 -6.77
C LYS A 240 10.01 9.96 -6.67
N LEU A 241 9.90 9.39 -5.47
CA LEU A 241 9.18 8.14 -5.21
C LEU A 241 7.72 8.26 -5.61
N THR A 242 7.05 9.33 -5.20
CA THR A 242 5.65 9.64 -5.59
C THR A 242 5.50 9.65 -7.11
N LYS A 243 6.43 10.27 -7.84
CA LYS A 243 6.38 10.32 -9.32
C LYS A 243 6.52 8.95 -9.96
N ILE A 244 7.35 8.07 -9.41
CA ILE A 244 7.44 6.68 -9.87
C ILE A 244 6.09 6.00 -9.69
N VAL A 245 5.47 6.09 -8.51
CA VAL A 245 4.19 5.43 -8.23
C VAL A 245 3.10 5.91 -9.18
N THR A 246 2.90 7.23 -9.31
CA THR A 246 1.83 7.78 -10.17
C THR A 246 2.04 7.43 -11.64
N SER A 247 3.29 7.47 -12.12
CA SER A 247 3.61 7.09 -13.50
C SER A 247 3.43 5.59 -13.76
N THR A 248 3.80 4.73 -12.81
CA THR A 248 3.61 3.29 -12.91
C THR A 248 2.13 2.92 -12.90
N LEU A 249 1.33 3.51 -12.01
CA LEU A 249 -0.13 3.31 -12.02
C LEU A 249 -0.75 3.72 -13.37
N THR A 250 -0.28 4.82 -13.97
CA THR A 250 -0.75 5.24 -15.30
C THR A 250 -0.42 4.20 -16.38
N LYS A 251 0.76 3.56 -16.31
CA LYS A 251 1.15 2.48 -17.23
C LYS A 251 0.29 1.24 -17.01
N ILE A 252 0.10 0.82 -15.75
CA ILE A 252 -0.77 -0.33 -15.39
C ILE A 252 -2.19 -0.14 -15.94
N ILE A 253 -2.78 1.07 -15.81
CA ILE A 253 -4.10 1.38 -16.39
C ILE A 253 -4.10 1.17 -17.89
N LYS A 254 -3.08 1.67 -18.61
CA LYS A 254 -2.96 1.53 -20.06
C LYS A 254 -2.86 0.06 -20.49
N GLU A 255 -2.02 -0.73 -19.82
CA GLU A 255 -1.85 -2.15 -20.14
C GLU A 255 -3.12 -2.95 -19.80
N LEU A 256 -3.73 -2.70 -18.63
CA LEU A 256 -4.95 -3.40 -18.23
C LEU A 256 -6.14 -3.10 -19.17
N LYS A 257 -6.14 -1.96 -19.86
CA LYS A 257 -7.16 -1.67 -20.89
C LYS A 257 -7.08 -2.63 -22.06
N LEU A 258 -5.89 -3.06 -22.43
CA LEU A 258 -5.65 -3.93 -23.59
C LEU A 258 -6.07 -5.38 -23.32
N LEU A 259 -6.25 -5.79 -22.06
CA LEU A 259 -6.73 -7.11 -21.63
C LEU A 259 -8.27 -7.17 -21.58
#